data_e9620dda1cc12d1756c9193866996956
#
_entry.id   e9620dda1cc12d1756c9193866996956
#
_cell.length_a   1.000
_cell.length_b   1.000
_cell.length_c   1.000
_cell.angle_alpha   90.00
_cell.angle_beta   90.00
_cell.angle_gamma   90.00
#
_symmetry.space_group_name_H-M   'P 1'
#
loop_
_entity.id
_entity.type
_entity.pdbx_description
1 polymer ?
#
loop_
_entity_poly.entity_id
_entity_poly.type
_entity_poly.pdbx_seq_one_letter_code
_entity_poly.pdbx_strand_id
1 'polypeptide(L)'
;MLFRSDPGIVIIILLIVVLVLIASTVSSNMRLTRLERKYKMFMKGSDAQSLEKTFVRKFAQIDHLFEAKEDHEKAIRTLAKHFKLLYSKYGVEKYDAFDDVGGKLSFALALLDRENTGLILNAVHSRDNCFLYLKEIVKGESYVMLSQEEVEALRKAVNFGLGEVNEGETTKK
;
A
#
# COMPACT_ATOMS: atom_id res chain seq x y z
N MET A 1 64.54 15.64 -57.38
CA MET A 1 65.04 16.59 -56.37
C MET A 1 64.07 16.62 -55.20
N LEU A 2 64.11 15.63 -54.37
CA LEU A 2 63.27 15.62 -53.15
C LEU A 2 64.09 14.96 -52.06
N PHE A 3 64.15 15.61 -50.93
CA PHE A 3 64.79 15.19 -49.65
C PHE A 3 66.29 15.48 -49.54
N ARG A 4 66.65 16.75 -49.58
CA ARG A 4 67.79 17.25 -48.82
C ARG A 4 67.22 17.78 -47.49
N SER A 5 66.61 16.93 -46.74
CA SER A 5 66.18 17.28 -45.35
C SER A 5 67.45 17.28 -44.48
N ASP A 6 67.72 18.42 -43.84
CA ASP A 6 68.79 18.53 -42.86
C ASP A 6 68.65 17.39 -41.84
N PRO A 7 69.73 16.62 -41.57
CA PRO A 7 69.65 15.46 -40.62
C PRO A 7 69.12 15.89 -39.25
N GLY A 8 69.21 17.15 -38.87
CA GLY A 8 68.65 17.68 -37.64
C GLY A 8 67.11 17.67 -37.59
N ILE A 9 66.46 17.94 -38.73
CA ILE A 9 64.99 17.95 -38.80
C ILE A 9 64.45 16.54 -38.70
N VAL A 10 65.11 15.56 -39.33
CA VAL A 10 64.70 14.16 -39.24
C VAL A 10 64.81 13.63 -37.82
N ILE A 11 65.84 13.98 -37.06
CA ILE A 11 66.05 13.60 -35.66
C ILE A 11 64.98 14.20 -34.77
N ILE A 12 64.60 15.47 -34.98
CA ILE A 12 63.54 16.13 -34.21
C ILE A 12 62.18 15.44 -34.44
N ILE A 13 61.84 15.14 -35.69
CA ILE A 13 60.59 14.43 -36.03
C ILE A 13 60.56 13.05 -35.39
N LEU A 14 61.69 12.28 -35.44
CA LEU A 14 61.79 10.99 -34.83
C LEU A 14 61.60 11.06 -33.30
N LEU A 15 62.18 12.06 -32.67
CA LEU A 15 62.04 12.31 -31.23
C LEU A 15 60.61 12.63 -30.82
N ILE A 16 59.88 13.41 -31.60
CA ILE A 16 58.48 13.71 -31.40
C ILE A 16 57.63 12.42 -31.53
N VAL A 17 57.88 11.62 -32.56
CA VAL A 17 57.17 10.34 -32.77
C VAL A 17 57.38 9.38 -31.58
N VAL A 18 58.62 9.27 -31.11
CA VAL A 18 58.94 8.43 -29.93
C VAL A 18 58.21 8.93 -28.68
N LEU A 19 58.16 10.27 -28.45
CA LEU A 19 57.44 10.86 -27.34
C LEU A 19 55.93 10.56 -27.41
N VAL A 20 55.33 10.67 -28.59
CA VAL A 20 53.90 10.36 -28.80
C VAL A 20 53.60 8.88 -28.55
N LEU A 21 54.50 7.97 -29.00
CA LEU A 21 54.34 6.54 -28.75
C LEU A 21 54.48 6.19 -27.27
N ILE A 22 55.40 6.82 -26.54
CA ILE A 22 55.55 6.65 -25.10
C ILE A 22 54.29 7.14 -24.38
N ALA A 23 53.76 8.31 -24.71
CA ALA A 23 52.54 8.85 -24.12
C ALA A 23 51.35 7.97 -24.41
N SER A 24 51.24 7.42 -25.63
CA SER A 24 50.16 6.48 -26.01
C SER A 24 50.20 5.18 -25.20
N THR A 25 51.40 4.57 -25.05
CA THR A 25 51.59 3.32 -24.28
C THR A 25 51.31 3.52 -22.81
N VAL A 26 51.73 4.64 -22.21
CA VAL A 26 51.42 4.98 -20.80
C VAL A 26 49.90 5.20 -20.59
N SER A 27 49.25 5.91 -21.50
CA SER A 27 47.80 6.14 -21.46
C SER A 27 47.03 4.82 -21.57
N SER A 28 47.44 3.93 -22.47
CA SER A 28 46.82 2.61 -22.65
C SER A 28 46.97 1.73 -21.42
N ASN A 29 48.16 1.70 -20.82
CA ASN A 29 48.44 0.94 -19.60
C ASN A 29 47.63 1.50 -18.40
N MET A 30 47.44 2.78 -18.27
CA MET A 30 46.60 3.36 -17.21
C MET A 30 45.12 2.98 -17.36
N ARG A 31 44.63 2.87 -18.61
CA ARG A 31 43.25 2.38 -18.85
C ARG A 31 43.10 0.90 -18.47
N LEU A 32 44.04 0.07 -18.85
CA LEU A 32 44.06 -1.34 -18.48
C LEU A 32 44.06 -1.52 -16.95
N THR A 33 44.94 -0.84 -16.25
CA THR A 33 45.03 -0.92 -14.80
C THR A 33 43.75 -0.47 -14.08
N ARG A 34 43.06 0.53 -14.64
CA ARG A 34 41.73 0.94 -14.11
C ARG A 34 40.65 -0.13 -14.35
N LEU A 35 40.69 -0.80 -15.51
CA LEU A 35 39.77 -1.90 -15.81
C LEU A 35 40.04 -3.10 -14.89
N GLU A 36 41.34 -3.49 -14.75
CA GLU A 36 41.71 -4.55 -13.82
C GLU A 36 41.34 -4.26 -12.37
N ARG A 37 41.49 -3.03 -11.90
CA ARG A 37 41.04 -2.66 -10.54
C ARG A 37 39.53 -2.77 -10.38
N LYS A 38 38.75 -2.34 -11.36
CA LYS A 38 37.29 -2.50 -11.36
C LYS A 38 36.90 -3.98 -11.39
N TYR A 39 37.56 -4.76 -12.24
CA TYR A 39 37.33 -6.20 -12.33
C TYR A 39 37.73 -6.92 -11.03
N LYS A 40 38.89 -6.57 -10.46
CA LYS A 40 39.33 -7.11 -9.15
C LYS A 40 38.44 -6.70 -7.99
N MET A 41 37.90 -5.45 -7.97
CA MET A 41 36.92 -5.03 -6.98
C MET A 41 35.59 -5.80 -7.12
N PHE A 42 35.17 -6.06 -8.36
CA PHE A 42 33.96 -6.85 -8.63
C PHE A 42 34.17 -8.33 -8.26
N MET A 43 35.36 -8.86 -8.52
CA MET A 43 35.70 -10.25 -8.23
C MET A 43 36.25 -10.50 -6.81
N LYS A 44 36.68 -9.42 -6.10
CA LYS A 44 37.26 -9.55 -4.74
C LYS A 44 36.22 -9.87 -3.66
N GLY A 45 34.91 -9.91 -4.04
CA GLY A 45 33.82 -10.27 -3.14
C GLY A 45 33.28 -11.69 -3.28
N SER A 46 33.65 -12.44 -4.33
CA SER A 46 33.08 -13.78 -4.47
C SER A 46 33.90 -14.62 -5.40
N ASP A 47 34.55 -15.67 -4.86
CA ASP A 47 34.81 -16.88 -5.62
C ASP A 47 33.55 -17.25 -6.40
N ALA A 48 33.66 -17.66 -7.65
CA ALA A 48 32.52 -18.07 -8.49
C ALA A 48 31.59 -19.04 -7.75
N GLN A 49 32.18 -19.91 -6.89
CA GLN A 49 31.47 -20.83 -6.00
C GLN A 49 30.65 -20.11 -4.89
N SER A 50 31.14 -18.98 -4.38
CA SER A 50 30.42 -18.15 -3.40
C SER A 50 29.25 -17.38 -4.05
N LEU A 51 29.43 -16.97 -5.30
CA LEU A 51 28.38 -16.32 -6.08
C LEU A 51 27.23 -17.28 -6.38
N GLU A 52 27.56 -18.49 -6.84
CA GLU A 52 26.60 -19.56 -7.11
C GLU A 52 25.79 -19.92 -5.85
N LYS A 53 26.45 -20.13 -4.72
CA LYS A 53 25.78 -20.39 -3.43
C LYS A 53 24.86 -19.22 -3.01
N THR A 54 25.29 -18.00 -3.27
CA THR A 54 24.51 -16.81 -2.94
C THR A 54 23.27 -16.69 -3.84
N PHE A 55 23.41 -16.98 -5.14
CA PHE A 55 22.29 -17.03 -6.07
C PHE A 55 21.31 -18.12 -5.70
N VAL A 56 21.74 -19.36 -5.48
CA VAL A 56 20.86 -20.47 -5.07
C VAL A 56 20.11 -20.12 -3.80
N ARG A 57 20.77 -19.53 -2.79
CA ARG A 57 20.10 -19.07 -1.56
C ARG A 57 19.08 -17.96 -1.83
N LYS A 58 19.40 -17.00 -2.71
CA LYS A 58 18.49 -15.93 -3.06
C LYS A 58 17.28 -16.42 -3.85
N PHE A 59 17.46 -17.35 -4.78
CA PHE A 59 16.35 -17.97 -5.48
C PHE A 59 15.44 -18.76 -4.53
N ALA A 60 15.99 -19.54 -3.62
CA ALA A 60 15.20 -20.22 -2.59
C ALA A 60 14.42 -19.23 -1.69
N GLN A 61 15.00 -18.07 -1.36
CA GLN A 61 14.30 -17.03 -0.63
C GLN A 61 13.16 -16.41 -1.46
N ILE A 62 13.36 -16.25 -2.77
CA ILE A 62 12.36 -15.75 -3.70
C ILE A 62 11.20 -16.74 -3.80
N ASP A 63 11.47 -18.03 -3.94
CA ASP A 63 10.44 -19.07 -4.00
C ASP A 63 9.58 -19.08 -2.72
N HIS A 64 10.22 -18.99 -1.56
CA HIS A 64 9.51 -18.86 -0.28
C HIS A 64 8.66 -17.59 -0.18
N LEU A 65 9.12 -16.47 -0.79
CA LEU A 65 8.34 -15.24 -0.83
C LEU A 65 7.11 -15.38 -1.75
N PHE A 66 7.21 -16.12 -2.84
CA PHE A 66 6.08 -16.41 -3.72
C PHE A 66 5.03 -17.28 -3.02
N GLU A 67 5.43 -18.32 -2.29
CA GLU A 67 4.53 -19.14 -1.48
C GLU A 67 3.83 -18.28 -0.40
N ALA A 68 4.60 -17.51 0.36
CA ALA A 68 4.05 -16.62 1.38
C ALA A 68 3.07 -15.60 0.80
N LYS A 69 3.38 -15.04 -0.39
CA LYS A 69 2.48 -14.13 -1.10
C LYS A 69 1.16 -14.80 -1.44
N GLU A 70 1.20 -16.03 -1.96
CA GLU A 70 -0.01 -16.76 -2.33
C GLU A 70 -0.90 -17.03 -1.12
N ASP A 71 -0.29 -17.42 0.01
CA ASP A 71 -1.01 -17.66 1.27
C ASP A 71 -1.59 -16.37 1.84
N HIS A 72 -0.84 -15.25 1.78
CA HIS A 72 -1.37 -13.94 2.16
C HIS A 72 -2.55 -13.52 1.27
N GLU A 73 -2.48 -13.73 -0.04
CA GLU A 73 -3.59 -13.42 -0.94
C GLU A 73 -4.84 -14.25 -0.60
N LYS A 74 -4.69 -15.54 -0.30
CA LYS A 74 -5.79 -16.42 0.13
C LYS A 74 -6.39 -15.92 1.45
N ALA A 75 -5.56 -15.59 2.43
CA ALA A 75 -5.99 -15.06 3.72
C ALA A 75 -6.74 -13.73 3.57
N ILE A 76 -6.22 -12.80 2.76
CA ILE A 76 -6.87 -11.51 2.48
C ILE A 76 -8.23 -11.70 1.79
N ARG A 77 -8.31 -12.60 0.79
CA ARG A 77 -9.59 -12.90 0.10
C ARG A 77 -10.61 -13.49 1.06
N THR A 78 -10.19 -14.38 1.94
CA THR A 78 -11.06 -14.99 2.97
C THR A 78 -11.53 -13.93 3.96
N LEU A 79 -10.62 -13.10 4.45
CA LEU A 79 -10.92 -11.99 5.35
C LEU A 79 -11.90 -11.00 4.71
N ALA A 80 -11.66 -10.60 3.45
CA ALA A 80 -12.55 -9.72 2.70
C ALA A 80 -13.95 -10.29 2.52
N LYS A 81 -14.06 -11.62 2.40
CA LYS A 81 -15.35 -12.32 2.32
C LYS A 81 -16.12 -12.26 3.65
N HIS A 82 -15.41 -12.49 4.76
CA HIS A 82 -16.01 -12.39 6.09
C HIS A 82 -16.38 -10.94 6.44
N PHE A 83 -15.57 -9.97 6.06
CA PHE A 83 -15.84 -8.55 6.28
C PHE A 83 -17.14 -8.06 5.62
N LYS A 84 -17.58 -8.70 4.55
CA LYS A 84 -18.85 -8.34 3.90
C LYS A 84 -20.07 -8.70 4.77
N LEU A 85 -19.95 -9.73 5.60
CA LEU A 85 -21.02 -10.24 6.44
C LEU A 85 -21.07 -9.61 7.84
N LEU A 86 -20.07 -8.80 8.17
CA LEU A 86 -20.01 -8.15 9.48
C LEU A 86 -20.81 -6.85 9.47
N TYR A 87 -21.52 -6.58 10.55
CA TYR A 87 -22.11 -5.27 10.77
C TYR A 87 -20.98 -4.24 10.98
N SER A 88 -20.79 -3.39 9.99
CA SER A 88 -19.70 -2.41 9.96
C SER A 88 -20.19 -0.97 9.99
N LYS A 89 -21.50 -0.78 9.89
CA LYS A 89 -22.14 0.51 9.91
C LYS A 89 -23.17 0.55 11.02
N TYR A 90 -23.28 1.67 11.70
CA TYR A 90 -24.29 1.86 12.72
C TYR A 90 -24.85 3.28 12.69
N GLY A 91 -26.06 3.42 13.17
CA GLY A 91 -26.71 4.71 13.40
C GLY A 91 -27.58 4.64 14.64
N VAL A 92 -27.51 5.66 15.46
CA VAL A 92 -28.30 5.76 16.71
C VAL A 92 -29.12 7.05 16.70
N GLU A 93 -30.40 6.92 17.00
CA GLU A 93 -31.28 8.05 17.30
C GLU A 93 -31.83 7.88 18.71
N LYS A 94 -31.58 8.85 19.58
CA LYS A 94 -32.12 8.91 20.94
C LYS A 94 -33.29 9.90 20.97
N TYR A 95 -34.40 9.46 21.52
CA TYR A 95 -35.61 10.26 21.55
C TYR A 95 -36.39 10.12 22.86
N ASP A 96 -37.31 11.01 23.08
CA ASP A 96 -38.27 10.91 24.16
C ASP A 96 -39.58 10.37 23.59
N ALA A 97 -39.98 9.18 24.00
CA ALA A 97 -41.19 8.57 23.49
C ALA A 97 -42.44 9.02 24.27
N PHE A 98 -42.27 9.55 25.50
CA PHE A 98 -43.33 9.94 26.40
C PHE A 98 -42.91 11.18 27.20
N ASP A 99 -43.68 12.27 27.13
CA ASP A 99 -43.37 13.57 27.74
C ASP A 99 -43.22 13.54 29.27
N ASP A 100 -43.64 12.48 29.93
CA ASP A 100 -43.69 12.33 31.40
C ASP A 100 -42.52 11.56 31.99
N VAL A 101 -41.57 11.05 31.25
CA VAL A 101 -40.44 10.25 31.77
C VAL A 101 -39.17 11.07 31.99
N GLY A 102 -39.11 12.26 31.49
CA GLY A 102 -37.94 13.15 31.65
C GLY A 102 -36.63 12.61 31.07
N GLY A 103 -36.33 13.03 29.84
CA GLY A 103 -35.09 12.69 29.15
C GLY A 103 -35.23 11.69 27.99
N LYS A 104 -34.25 11.68 27.09
CA LYS A 104 -34.22 10.81 25.92
C LYS A 104 -33.75 9.41 26.29
N LEU A 105 -34.63 8.62 26.94
CA LEU A 105 -34.30 7.25 27.35
C LEU A 105 -34.57 6.21 26.26
N SER A 106 -35.47 6.51 25.33
CA SER A 106 -35.75 5.67 24.18
C SER A 106 -34.69 5.85 23.09
N PHE A 107 -34.42 4.78 22.33
CA PHE A 107 -33.49 4.86 21.23
C PHE A 107 -33.83 3.88 20.11
N ALA A 108 -33.51 4.26 18.88
CA ALA A 108 -33.45 3.39 17.73
C ALA A 108 -31.96 3.18 17.33
N LEU A 109 -31.54 1.94 17.17
CA LEU A 109 -30.19 1.51 16.76
C LEU A 109 -30.31 0.73 15.47
N ALA A 110 -29.70 1.23 14.41
CA ALA A 110 -29.51 0.51 13.16
C ALA A 110 -28.09 -0.07 13.09
N LEU A 111 -27.99 -1.36 12.77
CA LEU A 111 -26.74 -2.09 12.53
C LEU A 111 -26.79 -2.67 11.12
N LEU A 112 -25.87 -2.28 10.26
CA LEU A 112 -25.84 -2.67 8.86
C LEU A 112 -24.47 -3.21 8.44
N ASP A 113 -24.48 -4.13 7.51
CA ASP A 113 -23.29 -4.56 6.78
C ASP A 113 -22.91 -3.55 5.69
N ARG A 114 -21.91 -3.90 4.87
CA ARG A 114 -21.46 -3.07 3.75
C ARG A 114 -22.52 -2.86 2.68
N GLU A 115 -23.44 -3.81 2.52
CA GLU A 115 -24.52 -3.80 1.51
C GLU A 115 -25.80 -3.17 2.04
N ASN A 116 -25.74 -2.51 3.21
CA ASN A 116 -26.88 -1.93 3.93
C ASN A 116 -27.93 -2.97 4.33
N THR A 117 -27.51 -4.19 4.57
CA THR A 117 -28.38 -5.25 5.09
C THR A 117 -28.08 -5.47 6.56
N GLY A 118 -29.12 -5.67 7.37
CA GLY A 118 -28.95 -5.80 8.81
C GLY A 118 -30.25 -5.68 9.57
N LEU A 119 -30.22 -4.96 10.69
CA LEU A 119 -31.36 -4.84 11.58
C LEU A 119 -31.46 -3.43 12.21
N ILE A 120 -32.68 -3.10 12.63
CA ILE A 120 -32.96 -2.00 13.54
C ILE A 120 -33.53 -2.55 14.84
N LEU A 121 -32.91 -2.18 15.94
CA LEU A 121 -33.42 -2.40 17.28
C LEU A 121 -33.96 -1.08 17.82
N ASN A 122 -35.26 -1.05 18.15
CA ASN A 122 -35.90 0.10 18.75
C ASN A 122 -36.32 -0.22 20.18
N ALA A 123 -35.78 0.53 21.12
CA ALA A 123 -36.13 0.44 22.56
C ALA A 123 -36.99 1.64 22.94
N VAL A 124 -38.25 1.38 23.20
CA VAL A 124 -39.22 2.40 23.63
C VAL A 124 -39.38 2.31 25.14
N HIS A 125 -38.86 3.30 25.86
CA HIS A 125 -38.89 3.34 27.33
C HIS A 125 -40.05 4.17 27.81
N SER A 126 -40.89 3.58 28.67
CA SER A 126 -41.98 4.22 29.41
C SER A 126 -41.63 4.23 30.89
N ARG A 127 -42.45 4.90 31.74
CA ARG A 127 -42.22 4.98 33.19
C ARG A 127 -42.08 3.60 33.85
N ASP A 128 -42.91 2.62 33.46
CA ASP A 128 -42.98 1.32 34.09
C ASP A 128 -42.53 0.15 33.20
N ASN A 129 -42.34 0.40 31.89
CA ASN A 129 -42.07 -0.65 30.92
C ASN A 129 -41.03 -0.19 29.88
N CYS A 130 -40.34 -1.18 29.30
CA CYS A 130 -39.49 -1.02 28.13
C CYS A 130 -39.90 -2.02 27.07
N PHE A 131 -40.27 -1.54 25.90
CA PHE A 131 -40.64 -2.38 24.76
C PHE A 131 -39.48 -2.39 23.74
N LEU A 132 -39.12 -3.59 23.28
CA LEU A 132 -38.08 -3.80 22.28
C LEU A 132 -38.72 -4.30 20.98
N TYR A 133 -38.43 -3.62 19.92
CA TYR A 133 -38.84 -3.99 18.56
C TYR A 133 -37.61 -4.26 17.71
N LEU A 134 -37.61 -5.38 16.99
CA LEU A 134 -36.56 -5.76 16.06
C LEU A 134 -37.16 -5.81 14.66
N LYS A 135 -36.52 -5.11 13.73
CA LYS A 135 -36.92 -5.06 12.32
C LYS A 135 -35.73 -5.37 11.42
N GLU A 136 -35.98 -6.14 10.38
CA GLU A 136 -34.94 -6.49 9.40
C GLU A 136 -34.84 -5.42 8.33
N ILE A 137 -33.61 -5.15 7.88
CA ILE A 137 -33.28 -4.25 6.77
C ILE A 137 -32.55 -5.05 5.70
N VAL A 138 -33.04 -4.94 4.47
CA VAL A 138 -32.43 -5.59 3.30
C VAL A 138 -32.09 -4.52 2.27
N LYS A 139 -30.81 -4.34 1.99
CA LYS A 139 -30.30 -3.34 1.04
C LYS A 139 -30.78 -1.90 1.31
N GLY A 140 -30.91 -1.57 2.58
CA GLY A 140 -31.35 -0.23 3.02
C GLY A 140 -32.85 -0.03 3.08
N GLU A 141 -33.66 -1.06 2.81
CA GLU A 141 -35.12 -1.02 2.82
C GLU A 141 -35.69 -1.96 3.89
N SER A 142 -36.84 -1.60 4.42
CA SER A 142 -37.59 -2.42 5.38
C SER A 142 -38.92 -2.88 4.76
N TYR A 143 -39.26 -4.15 5.00
CA TYR A 143 -40.57 -4.70 4.61
C TYR A 143 -41.70 -4.27 5.53
N VAL A 144 -41.38 -3.71 6.71
CA VAL A 144 -42.35 -3.21 7.67
C VAL A 144 -42.18 -1.70 7.82
N MET A 145 -43.28 -1.00 8.18
CA MET A 145 -43.24 0.43 8.38
C MET A 145 -42.27 0.79 9.52
N LEU A 146 -41.36 1.73 9.26
CA LEU A 146 -40.43 2.29 10.24
C LEU A 146 -41.03 3.54 10.89
N SER A 147 -40.73 3.77 12.16
CA SER A 147 -41.00 5.08 12.81
C SER A 147 -40.02 6.14 12.29
N GLN A 148 -40.27 7.41 12.62
CA GLN A 148 -39.39 8.50 12.22
C GLN A 148 -37.97 8.34 12.80
N GLU A 149 -37.87 7.91 14.04
CA GLU A 149 -36.61 7.67 14.75
C GLU A 149 -35.85 6.49 14.15
N GLU A 150 -36.56 5.42 13.76
CA GLU A 150 -35.98 4.28 13.07
C GLU A 150 -35.45 4.64 11.69
N VAL A 151 -36.19 5.48 10.93
CA VAL A 151 -35.74 6.02 9.65
C VAL A 151 -34.48 6.88 9.83
N GLU A 152 -34.45 7.72 10.86
CA GLU A 152 -33.31 8.57 11.15
C GLU A 152 -32.07 7.73 11.56
N ALA A 153 -32.25 6.71 12.40
CA ALA A 153 -31.18 5.77 12.74
C ALA A 153 -30.67 5.02 11.50
N LEU A 154 -31.57 4.57 10.62
CA LEU A 154 -31.21 3.93 9.35
C LEU A 154 -30.41 4.90 8.45
N ARG A 155 -30.85 6.13 8.31
CA ARG A 155 -30.17 7.17 7.53
C ARG A 155 -28.75 7.41 8.04
N LYS A 156 -28.55 7.50 9.35
CA LYS A 156 -27.22 7.64 9.98
C LYS A 156 -26.33 6.44 9.70
N ALA A 157 -26.88 5.22 9.77
CA ALA A 157 -26.14 4.01 9.49
C ALA A 157 -25.74 3.89 8.02
N VAL A 158 -26.62 4.22 7.08
CA VAL A 158 -26.31 4.20 5.63
C VAL A 158 -25.21 5.21 5.28
N ASN A 159 -25.27 6.40 5.90
CA ASN A 159 -24.28 7.46 5.69
C ASN A 159 -23.03 7.34 6.58
N PHE A 160 -22.89 6.26 7.34
CA PHE A 160 -21.75 6.03 8.23
C PHE A 160 -20.43 6.07 7.46
N GLY A 161 -19.50 6.90 7.94
CA GLY A 161 -18.17 7.06 7.33
C GLY A 161 -18.12 8.00 6.10
N LEU A 162 -19.24 8.47 5.57
CA LEU A 162 -19.25 9.43 4.46
C LEU A 162 -18.82 10.86 4.89
N GLY A 163 -18.91 11.18 6.19
CA GLY A 163 -18.47 12.46 6.75
C GLY A 163 -16.98 12.55 6.98
N GLU A 164 -16.29 11.44 7.25
CA GLU A 164 -14.86 11.43 7.58
C GLU A 164 -13.95 11.57 6.34
N VAL A 165 -14.45 11.26 5.15
CA VAL A 165 -13.65 11.31 3.91
C VAL A 165 -13.38 12.77 3.49
N ASN A 166 -14.20 13.73 3.92
CA ASN A 166 -14.05 15.13 3.52
C ASN A 166 -13.12 15.95 4.44
N GLU A 167 -12.79 15.48 5.64
CA GLU A 167 -11.89 16.21 6.56
C GLU A 167 -10.41 15.84 6.39
N GLY A 168 -10.09 14.74 5.72
CA GLY A 168 -8.71 14.25 5.51
C GLY A 168 -7.93 14.97 4.40
N GLU A 169 -8.58 15.66 3.48
CA GLU A 169 -7.92 16.28 2.31
C GLU A 169 -7.61 17.78 2.48
N THR A 170 -8.03 18.43 3.55
CA THR A 170 -7.83 19.88 3.72
C THR A 170 -6.66 20.28 4.60
N THR A 171 -5.83 19.35 5.09
CA THR A 171 -4.70 19.69 5.98
C THR A 171 -3.32 19.36 5.39
N LYS A 172 -3.12 19.58 4.09
CA LYS A 172 -1.79 19.68 3.49
C LYS A 172 -1.77 20.80 2.45
N LYS A 173 -1.56 22.03 2.95
CA LYS A 173 -0.95 23.12 2.21
C LYS A 173 -0.02 23.88 3.15
#